data_267c560125e30ca8ef55f3d02d92a57c
#
_entry.id   267c560125e30ca8ef55f3d02d92a57c
#
_cell.length_a   1.000
_cell.length_b   1.000
_cell.length_c   1.000
_cell.angle_alpha   90.00
_cell.angle_beta   90.00
_cell.angle_gamma   90.00
#
_symmetry.space_group_name_H-M   'P 1'
#
loop_
_entity.id
_entity.type
_entity.pdbx_description
1 polymer ?
#
loop_
_entity_poly.entity_id
_entity_poly.type
_entity_poly.pdbx_seq_one_letter_code
_entity_poly.pdbx_strand_id
1 'polypeptide(L)'
;MLYRKNESRIREFFRNDKRALLVTGARQTGKTYSIRKVAKECFDVVVEINFVENPEAIAMFSNVNNSQELLLRISAFAKQHLIPHKTIIFFDEVQECKEIVTAIKFLVDEGSYHYVLSGSLLGVELHD
;
A
#
# COMPACT_ATOMS: atom_id res chain seq x y z
N MET A 1 -17.94 -14.01 9.78
CA MET A 1 -18.04 -12.68 9.21
C MET A 1 -16.91 -12.43 8.24
N LEU A 2 -17.21 -11.74 7.16
CA LEU A 2 -16.22 -11.46 6.11
C LEU A 2 -14.99 -10.73 6.62
N TYR A 3 -15.18 -9.80 7.56
CA TYR A 3 -14.08 -9.01 8.09
C TYR A 3 -13.02 -9.89 8.77
N ARG A 4 -13.45 -10.86 9.56
CA ARG A 4 -12.51 -11.72 10.28
C ARG A 4 -11.67 -12.57 9.36
N LYS A 5 -12.27 -13.07 8.27
CA LYS A 5 -11.54 -13.86 7.29
C LYS A 5 -10.50 -13.01 6.57
N ASN A 6 -10.89 -11.79 6.20
CA ASN A 6 -9.95 -10.87 5.55
C ASN A 6 -8.81 -10.50 6.50
N GLU A 7 -9.12 -10.22 7.74
CA GLU A 7 -8.11 -9.88 8.72
C GLU A 7 -7.10 -11.00 8.92
N SER A 8 -7.59 -12.24 9.02
CA SER A 8 -6.71 -13.39 9.18
C SER A 8 -5.78 -13.58 7.99
N ARG A 9 -6.31 -13.40 6.78
CA ARG A 9 -5.50 -13.52 5.55
C ARG A 9 -4.45 -12.43 5.48
N ILE A 10 -4.82 -11.20 5.79
CA ILE A 10 -3.89 -10.08 5.77
C ILE A 10 -2.79 -10.28 6.81
N ARG A 11 -3.17 -10.69 8.01
CA ARG A 11 -2.22 -10.94 9.09
C ARG A 11 -1.23 -12.03 8.73
N GLU A 12 -1.73 -13.12 8.15
CA GLU A 12 -0.90 -14.22 7.72
C GLU A 12 0.07 -13.78 6.63
N PHE A 13 -0.40 -12.96 5.69
CA PHE A 13 0.44 -12.43 4.64
C PHE A 13 1.61 -11.64 5.23
N PHE A 14 1.34 -10.78 6.20
CA PHE A 14 2.39 -9.97 6.81
C PHE A 14 3.38 -10.82 7.58
N ARG A 15 2.92 -11.89 8.21
CA ARG A 15 3.78 -12.79 8.98
C ARG A 15 4.70 -13.64 8.10
N ASN A 16 4.31 -13.88 6.87
CA ASN A 16 5.08 -14.69 5.94
C ASN A 16 6.13 -13.91 5.17
N ASP A 17 6.44 -12.71 5.65
CA ASP A 17 7.49 -11.84 5.10
C ASP A 17 7.28 -11.50 3.63
N LYS A 18 6.04 -11.48 3.19
CA LYS A 18 5.71 -10.98 1.86
C LYS A 18 5.78 -9.47 1.86
N ARG A 19 6.17 -8.90 0.72
CA ARG A 19 6.44 -7.47 0.65
C ARG A 19 5.29 -6.64 0.13
N ALA A 20 4.42 -7.21 -0.69
CA ALA A 20 3.30 -6.47 -1.24
C ALA A 20 2.07 -7.36 -1.34
N LEU A 21 0.94 -6.81 -0.93
CA LEU A 21 -0.35 -7.50 -0.96
C LEU A 21 -1.35 -6.63 -1.71
N LEU A 22 -2.07 -7.22 -2.65
CA LEU A 22 -3.18 -6.55 -3.31
C LEU A 22 -4.49 -7.08 -2.74
N VAL A 23 -5.29 -6.17 -2.20
CA VAL A 23 -6.62 -6.49 -1.69
C VAL A 23 -7.65 -5.84 -2.62
N THR A 24 -8.43 -6.67 -3.30
CA THR A 24 -9.44 -6.17 -4.23
C THR A 24 -10.84 -6.46 -3.70
N GLY A 25 -11.80 -5.77 -4.27
CA GLY A 25 -13.18 -5.96 -3.90
C GLY A 25 -13.99 -4.72 -4.14
N ALA A 26 -15.30 -4.86 -3.99
CA ALA A 26 -16.20 -3.74 -4.12
C ALA A 26 -16.00 -2.78 -2.94
N ARG A 27 -16.32 -1.52 -3.18
CA ARG A 27 -16.35 -0.54 -2.10
C ARG A 27 -17.33 -0.99 -1.03
N GLN A 28 -17.09 -0.57 0.20
CA GLN A 28 -17.97 -0.83 1.32
C GLN A 28 -18.01 -2.30 1.75
N THR A 29 -16.96 -3.04 1.46
CA THR A 29 -16.84 -4.42 1.93
C THR A 29 -16.04 -4.54 3.22
N GLY A 30 -15.64 -3.41 3.80
CA GLY A 30 -14.84 -3.43 5.02
C GLY A 30 -13.36 -3.68 4.79
N LYS A 31 -12.91 -3.73 3.54
CA LYS A 31 -11.50 -4.03 3.26
C LYS A 31 -10.54 -2.99 3.82
N THR A 32 -10.89 -1.71 3.70
CA THR A 32 -10.06 -0.64 4.24
C THR A 32 -9.95 -0.73 5.75
N TYR A 33 -11.06 -0.99 6.42
CA TYR A 33 -11.09 -1.16 7.86
C TYR A 33 -10.19 -2.32 8.28
N SER A 34 -10.32 -3.45 7.62
CA SER A 34 -9.54 -4.64 7.93
C SER A 34 -8.04 -4.42 7.73
N ILE A 35 -7.68 -3.75 6.64
CA ILE A 35 -6.28 -3.43 6.37
C ILE A 35 -5.71 -2.54 7.46
N ARG A 36 -6.42 -1.47 7.81
CA ARG A 36 -5.95 -0.54 8.84
C ARG A 36 -5.77 -1.23 10.18
N LYS A 37 -6.71 -2.08 10.54
CA LYS A 37 -6.66 -2.78 11.82
C LYS A 37 -5.44 -3.68 11.90
N VAL A 38 -5.24 -4.52 10.90
CA VAL A 38 -4.13 -5.47 10.91
C VAL A 38 -2.80 -4.75 10.76
N ALA A 39 -2.76 -3.69 9.96
CA ALA A 39 -1.53 -2.91 9.80
C ALA A 39 -1.08 -2.34 11.14
N LYS A 40 -2.00 -1.79 11.90
CA LYS A 40 -1.68 -1.23 13.22
C LYS A 40 -1.23 -2.30 14.21
N GLU A 41 -1.73 -3.52 14.06
CA GLU A 41 -1.30 -4.62 14.92
C GLU A 41 0.11 -5.08 14.60
N CYS A 42 0.51 -5.05 13.34
CA CYS A 42 1.72 -5.70 12.87
C CYS A 42 2.91 -4.76 12.66
N PHE A 43 2.65 -3.45 12.55
CA PHE A 43 3.71 -2.50 12.19
C PHE A 43 3.71 -1.31 13.14
N ASP A 44 4.91 -0.79 13.38
CA ASP A 44 5.09 0.39 14.24
C ASP A 44 4.68 1.68 13.54
N VAL A 45 4.88 1.74 12.22
CA VAL A 45 4.53 2.91 11.42
C VAL A 45 3.59 2.48 10.31
N VAL A 46 2.47 3.17 10.19
CA VAL A 46 1.49 2.93 9.13
C VAL A 46 1.32 4.22 8.35
N VAL A 47 1.64 4.17 7.06
CA VAL A 47 1.43 5.29 6.15
C VAL A 47 0.26 4.92 5.24
N GLU A 48 -0.74 5.77 5.17
CA GLU A 48 -1.90 5.53 4.31
C GLU A 48 -2.01 6.65 3.29
N ILE A 49 -2.10 6.28 2.01
CA ILE A 49 -2.25 7.22 0.90
C ILE A 49 -3.43 6.78 0.07
N ASN A 50 -4.48 7.60 0.04
CA ASN A 50 -5.69 7.32 -0.73
C ASN A 50 -5.69 8.24 -1.95
N PHE A 51 -5.64 7.66 -3.14
CA PHE A 51 -5.49 8.44 -4.37
C PHE A 51 -6.77 9.16 -4.81
N VAL A 52 -7.92 8.79 -4.26
CA VAL A 52 -9.16 9.54 -4.50
C VAL A 52 -9.23 10.75 -3.59
N GLU A 53 -8.93 10.56 -2.31
CA GLU A 53 -8.97 11.65 -1.32
C GLU A 53 -7.81 12.63 -1.50
N ASN A 54 -6.68 12.12 -1.96
CA ASN A 54 -5.46 12.91 -2.14
C ASN A 54 -4.92 12.73 -3.56
N PRO A 55 -5.63 13.28 -4.57
CA PRO A 55 -5.16 13.10 -5.95
C PRO A 55 -3.79 13.72 -6.21
N GLU A 56 -3.38 14.70 -5.40
CA GLU A 56 -2.04 15.27 -5.50
C GLU A 56 -0.94 14.25 -5.24
N ALA A 57 -1.26 13.17 -4.52
CA ALA A 57 -0.29 12.12 -4.26
C ALA A 57 0.11 11.36 -5.53
N ILE A 58 -0.74 11.37 -6.55
CA ILE A 58 -0.43 10.71 -7.82
C ILE A 58 0.84 11.30 -8.43
N ALA A 59 1.04 12.60 -8.25
CA ALA A 59 2.21 13.29 -8.81
C ALA A 59 3.53 12.77 -8.25
N MET A 60 3.53 12.15 -7.08
CA MET A 60 4.75 11.58 -6.51
C MET A 60 5.34 10.49 -7.39
N PHE A 61 4.51 9.86 -8.21
CA PHE A 61 4.91 8.72 -9.03
C PHE A 61 5.34 9.12 -10.43
N SER A 62 5.32 10.44 -10.74
CA SER A 62 5.72 10.94 -12.05
C SER A 62 7.21 11.20 -12.08
N ASN A 63 7.85 10.80 -13.17
CA ASN A 63 9.27 11.07 -13.40
C ASN A 63 10.16 10.57 -12.27
N VAL A 64 9.85 9.39 -11.76
CA VAL A 64 10.64 8.76 -10.71
C VAL A 64 11.78 7.98 -11.34
N ASN A 65 13.00 8.25 -10.90
CA ASN A 65 14.19 7.60 -11.43
C ASN A 65 14.58 6.34 -10.65
N ASN A 66 14.26 6.30 -9.35
CA ASN A 66 14.63 5.14 -8.53
C ASN A 66 13.74 5.09 -7.28
N SER A 67 13.84 3.97 -6.57
CA SER A 67 13.03 3.74 -5.37
C SER A 67 13.34 4.71 -4.24
N GLN A 68 14.59 5.11 -4.10
CA GLN A 68 14.99 6.03 -3.03
C GLN A 68 14.33 7.39 -3.20
N GLU A 69 14.30 7.90 -4.43
CA GLU A 69 13.62 9.17 -4.71
C GLU A 69 12.13 9.08 -4.39
N LEU A 70 11.48 7.99 -4.79
CA LEU A 70 10.06 7.79 -4.50
C LEU A 70 9.81 7.69 -3.00
N LEU A 71 10.66 6.99 -2.28
CA LEU A 71 10.50 6.85 -0.83
C LEU A 71 10.68 8.17 -0.10
N LEU A 72 11.57 9.03 -0.58
CA LEU A 72 11.70 10.38 -0.04
C LEU A 72 10.42 11.18 -0.24
N ARG A 73 9.82 11.08 -1.43
CA ARG A 73 8.56 11.76 -1.71
C ARG A 73 7.42 11.25 -0.83
N ILE A 74 7.36 9.94 -0.63
CA ILE A 74 6.34 9.33 0.22
C ILE A 74 6.50 9.78 1.67
N SER A 75 7.72 9.78 2.17
CA SER A 75 8.02 10.21 3.53
C SER A 75 7.62 11.67 3.75
N ALA A 76 7.95 12.53 2.78
CA ALA A 76 7.61 13.94 2.84
C ALA A 76 6.10 14.15 2.81
N PHE A 77 5.40 13.42 1.95
CA PHE A 77 3.95 13.51 1.86
C PHE A 77 3.28 13.09 3.16
N ALA A 78 3.74 11.98 3.72
CA ALA A 78 3.17 11.43 4.95
C ALA A 78 3.58 12.19 6.20
N LYS A 79 4.64 12.99 6.10
CA LYS A 79 5.21 13.72 7.24
C LYS A 79 5.60 12.77 8.36
N GLN A 80 6.11 11.62 8.01
CA GLN A 80 6.52 10.58 8.94
C GLN A 80 7.86 10.01 8.53
N HIS A 81 8.64 9.61 9.51
CA HIS A 81 9.87 8.86 9.25
C HIS A 81 9.50 7.41 8.98
N LEU A 82 10.04 6.87 7.89
CA LEU A 82 9.86 5.47 7.55
C LEU A 82 10.97 4.68 8.23
N ILE A 83 10.58 3.65 8.97
CA ILE A 83 11.53 2.81 9.71
C ILE A 83 11.66 1.48 8.97
N PRO A 84 12.85 1.12 8.47
CA PRO A 84 13.03 -0.14 7.73
C PRO A 84 12.52 -1.33 8.54
N HIS A 85 11.77 -2.19 7.86
CA HIS A 85 11.21 -3.43 8.39
C HIS A 85 10.11 -3.25 9.44
N LYS A 86 9.77 -2.01 9.78
CA LYS A 86 8.73 -1.70 10.78
C LYS A 86 7.62 -0.81 10.25
N THR A 87 7.65 -0.52 8.96
CA THR A 87 6.68 0.38 8.32
C THR A 87 5.89 -0.39 7.26
N ILE A 88 4.59 -0.15 7.25
CA ILE A 88 3.75 -0.57 6.13
C ILE A 88 3.19 0.67 5.45
N ILE A 89 3.18 0.64 4.12
CA ILE A 89 2.63 1.72 3.31
C ILE A 89 1.39 1.19 2.61
N PHE A 90 0.25 1.77 2.93
CA PHE A 90 -1.05 1.37 2.42
C PHE A 90 -1.48 2.35 1.34
N PHE A 91 -1.50 1.87 0.08
CA PHE A 91 -2.02 2.65 -1.04
C PHE A 91 -3.46 2.23 -1.30
N ASP A 92 -4.39 3.16 -1.13
CA ASP A 92 -5.80 2.90 -1.35
C ASP A 92 -6.27 3.58 -2.62
N GLU A 93 -7.29 3.01 -3.25
CA GLU A 93 -7.86 3.49 -4.51
C GLU A 93 -6.80 3.54 -5.61
N VAL A 94 -6.05 2.46 -5.73
CA VAL A 94 -4.88 2.42 -6.63
C VAL A 94 -5.23 2.48 -8.10
N GLN A 95 -6.49 2.24 -8.47
CA GLN A 95 -6.91 2.38 -9.86
C GLN A 95 -6.75 3.80 -10.39
N GLU A 96 -6.64 4.78 -9.49
CA GLU A 96 -6.45 6.18 -9.87
C GLU A 96 -4.98 6.50 -10.21
N CYS A 97 -4.05 5.62 -9.93
CA CYS A 97 -2.63 5.89 -10.15
C CYS A 97 -2.05 4.85 -11.11
N LYS A 98 -1.90 5.22 -12.37
CA LYS A 98 -1.41 4.30 -13.40
C LYS A 98 0.00 3.81 -13.15
N GLU A 99 0.83 4.67 -12.57
CA GLU A 99 2.23 4.35 -12.34
C GLU A 99 2.47 3.41 -11.16
N ILE A 100 1.41 3.11 -10.39
CA ILE A 100 1.59 2.30 -9.18
C ILE A 100 2.11 0.90 -9.48
N VAL A 101 1.72 0.32 -10.61
CA VAL A 101 2.14 -1.03 -10.98
C VAL A 101 3.65 -1.10 -11.14
N THR A 102 4.22 -0.14 -11.86
CA THR A 102 5.67 -0.09 -12.06
C THR A 102 6.39 0.29 -10.77
N ALA A 103 5.84 1.27 -10.05
CA ALA A 103 6.45 1.76 -8.84
C ALA A 103 6.54 0.69 -7.76
N ILE A 104 5.50 -0.12 -7.61
CA ILE A 104 5.51 -1.15 -6.56
C ILE A 104 6.61 -2.17 -6.79
N LYS A 105 6.95 -2.45 -8.03
CA LYS A 105 8.04 -3.37 -8.33
C LYS A 105 9.38 -2.84 -7.83
N PHE A 106 9.64 -1.55 -8.07
CA PHE A 106 10.86 -0.90 -7.56
C PHE A 106 10.89 -0.91 -6.04
N LEU A 107 9.76 -0.62 -5.41
CA LEU A 107 9.68 -0.53 -3.97
C LEU A 107 9.88 -1.89 -3.31
N VAL A 108 9.29 -2.93 -3.88
CA VAL A 108 9.46 -4.29 -3.38
C VAL A 108 10.91 -4.75 -3.53
N ASP A 109 11.52 -4.45 -4.67
CA ASP A 109 12.92 -4.80 -4.91
C ASP A 109 13.87 -4.11 -3.95
N GLU A 110 13.55 -2.88 -3.57
CA GLU A 110 14.35 -2.15 -2.59
C GLU A 110 14.33 -2.84 -1.23
N GLY A 111 13.19 -3.38 -0.84
CA GLY A 111 13.08 -4.36 0.24
C GLY A 111 12.98 -3.84 1.65
N SER A 112 12.91 -2.54 1.89
CA SER A 112 12.92 -2.00 3.26
C SER A 112 11.56 -1.99 3.94
N TYR A 113 10.47 -1.94 3.17
CA TYR A 113 9.15 -1.71 3.72
C TYR A 113 8.15 -2.73 3.20
N HIS A 114 7.01 -2.81 3.88
CA HIS A 114 5.90 -3.62 3.42
C HIS A 114 4.86 -2.73 2.77
N TYR A 115 4.09 -3.31 1.85
CA TYR A 115 3.11 -2.55 1.07
C TYR A 115 1.81 -3.31 1.00
N VAL A 116 0.70 -2.59 1.07
CA VAL A 116 -0.60 -3.14 0.78
C VAL A 116 -1.31 -2.17 -0.16
N LEU A 117 -1.94 -2.72 -1.19
CA LEU A 117 -2.62 -1.96 -2.22
C LEU A 117 -4.08 -2.38 -2.23
N SER A 118 -4.97 -1.41 -2.30
CA SER A 118 -6.39 -1.68 -2.32
C SER A 118 -7.06 -0.81 -3.38
N GLY A 119 -8.08 -1.35 -4.02
CA GLY A 119 -8.83 -0.59 -5.00
C GLY A 119 -9.91 -1.42 -5.66
N SER A 120 -10.75 -0.77 -6.45
CA SER A 120 -11.72 -1.49 -7.25
C SER A 120 -11.00 -2.10 -8.44
N LEU A 121 -11.58 -3.15 -9.01
CA LEU A 121 -10.95 -3.90 -10.08
C LEU A 121 -10.99 -3.20 -11.44
N LEU A 122 -11.77 -2.14 -11.55
CA LEU A 122 -11.99 -1.52 -12.84
C LEU A 122 -10.72 -0.82 -13.33
N GLY A 123 -10.15 -1.33 -14.40
CA GLY A 123 -9.06 -0.70 -15.09
C GLY A 123 -7.68 -0.93 -14.51
N VAL A 124 -7.56 -1.73 -13.46
CA VAL A 124 -6.25 -2.02 -12.89
C VAL A 124 -6.01 -3.52 -12.93
N GLU A 125 -4.96 -3.91 -13.64
CA GLU A 125 -4.50 -5.28 -13.64
C GLU A 125 -3.11 -5.31 -13.02
N LEU A 126 -3.06 -5.79 -11.79
CA LEU A 126 -1.80 -5.99 -11.09
C LEU A 126 -1.43 -7.46 -11.23
N HIS A 127 -0.51 -7.73 -12.11
CA HIS A 127 0.01 -9.08 -12.27
C HIS A 127 1.20 -9.27 -11.33
N ASP A 128 1.26 -10.43 -10.76
CA ASP A 128 2.37 -10.80 -9.87
C ASP A 128 3.72 -10.80 -10.56
#